data_03dcd15ee927dbbefbd66b9a6f21ef4f
#
_entry.id   03dcd15ee927dbbefbd66b9a6f21ef4f
#
_cell.length_a   1.000
_cell.length_b   1.000
_cell.length_c   1.000
_cell.angle_alpha   90.00
_cell.angle_beta   90.00
_cell.angle_gamma   90.00
#
_symmetry.space_group_name_H-M   'P 1'
#
loop_
_entity.id
_entity.type
_entity.pdbx_description
1 polymer ?
#
loop_
_entity_poly.entity_id
_entity_poly.type
_entity_poly.pdbx_seq_one_letter_code
_entity_poly.pdbx_strand_id
1 'polypeptide(L)'
;MKFSRNTALCLPYFHERSMPSSITDLVKNKLEPIVWKLDLKKNKAKLQAPTEHLKNFEVAISPFLGCVGLAAPKGQEVGTGDAGPFGGNMDFNRIAKNASVYLPVYNIGWP
;
A
#
# COMPACT_ATOMS: atom_id res chain seq x y z
N MET A 1 1.70 16.19 0.99
CA MET A 1 1.58 15.10 1.98
C MET A 1 2.72 15.26 3.00
N LYS A 2 2.41 15.38 4.28
CA LYS A 2 3.42 15.47 5.36
C LYS A 2 3.49 14.10 6.04
N PHE A 3 4.61 13.42 5.93
CA PHE A 3 4.84 12.22 6.74
C PHE A 3 5.12 12.64 8.18
N SER A 4 4.34 12.13 9.12
CA SER A 4 4.52 12.40 10.55
C SER A 4 5.53 11.46 11.22
N ARG A 5 6.02 10.43 10.51
CA ARG A 5 6.94 9.42 11.02
C ARG A 5 8.08 9.17 10.04
N ASN A 6 9.28 8.97 10.56
CA ASN A 6 10.47 8.65 9.77
C ASN A 6 10.63 7.13 9.53
N THR A 7 9.56 6.38 9.63
CA THR A 7 9.55 4.93 9.42
C THR A 7 8.36 4.53 8.59
N ALA A 8 8.54 3.58 7.71
CA ALA A 8 7.49 2.87 7.00
C ALA A 8 7.55 1.38 7.34
N LEU A 9 6.39 0.78 7.45
CA LEU A 9 6.22 -0.66 7.64
C LEU A 9 5.78 -1.27 6.33
N CYS A 10 6.49 -2.30 5.90
CA CYS A 10 6.01 -3.23 4.90
C CYS A 10 5.63 -4.51 5.64
N LEU A 11 4.35 -4.82 5.64
CA LEU A 11 3.86 -6.10 6.15
C LEU A 11 3.82 -7.05 4.96
N PRO A 12 4.53 -8.18 4.99
CA PRO A 12 4.34 -9.21 3.98
C PRO A 12 2.90 -9.71 4.11
N TYR A 13 2.06 -9.38 3.14
CA TYR A 13 0.68 -9.81 3.09
C TYR A 13 0.58 -11.06 2.24
N PHE A 14 0.37 -12.19 2.89
CA PHE A 14 0.08 -13.44 2.21
C PHE A 14 -1.42 -13.71 2.30
N HIS A 15 -2.08 -13.79 1.16
CA HIS A 15 -3.48 -14.18 1.13
C HIS A 15 -3.54 -15.69 1.34
N GLU A 16 -3.91 -16.12 2.54
CA GLU A 16 -3.98 -17.57 2.90
C GLU A 16 -4.78 -18.40 1.91
N ARG A 17 -5.82 -17.81 1.29
CA ARG A 17 -6.65 -18.49 0.27
C ARG A 17 -5.96 -18.70 -1.08
N SER A 18 -4.86 -17.99 -1.35
CA SER A 18 -4.16 -18.05 -2.64
C SER A 18 -2.90 -18.90 -2.59
N MET A 19 -2.52 -19.40 -1.41
CA MET A 19 -1.32 -20.19 -1.22
C MET A 19 -1.64 -21.67 -1.05
N PRO A 20 -0.83 -22.56 -1.65
CA PRO A 20 -0.87 -23.98 -1.31
C PRO A 20 -0.65 -24.18 0.20
N SER A 21 -1.37 -25.11 0.82
CA SER A 21 -1.27 -25.39 2.27
C SER A 21 0.16 -25.68 2.72
N SER A 22 0.95 -26.33 1.87
CA SER A 22 2.37 -26.63 2.13
C SER A 22 3.24 -25.38 2.34
N ILE A 23 2.90 -24.26 1.71
CA ILE A 23 3.61 -22.99 1.87
C ILE A 23 3.04 -22.20 3.06
N THR A 24 1.72 -22.24 3.25
CA THR A 24 1.04 -21.56 4.36
C THR A 24 1.59 -22.02 5.71
N ASP A 25 1.83 -23.31 5.89
CA ASP A 25 2.37 -23.87 7.13
C ASP A 25 3.82 -23.44 7.40
N LEU A 26 4.61 -23.21 6.35
CA LEU A 26 5.99 -22.74 6.46
C LEU A 26 6.10 -21.28 6.87
N VAL A 27 5.10 -20.45 6.56
CA VAL A 27 5.14 -18.99 6.77
C VAL A 27 4.27 -18.50 7.92
N LYS A 28 3.29 -19.28 8.40
CA LYS A 28 2.34 -18.90 9.47
C LYS A 28 2.99 -18.32 10.74
N ASN A 29 4.22 -18.69 11.04
CA ASN A 29 4.92 -18.27 12.26
C ASN A 29 6.16 -17.39 11.98
N LYS A 30 6.33 -16.91 10.74
CA LYS A 30 7.55 -16.19 10.31
C LYS A 30 7.27 -14.83 9.66
N LEU A 31 6.07 -14.31 9.81
CA LEU A 31 5.70 -13.01 9.25
C LEU A 31 6.19 -11.89 10.16
N GLU A 32 7.43 -11.48 9.99
CA GLU A 32 7.96 -10.31 10.66
C GLU A 32 7.78 -9.05 9.80
N PRO A 33 7.40 -7.92 10.40
CA PRO A 33 7.28 -6.69 9.66
C PRO A 33 8.65 -6.21 9.17
N ILE A 34 8.74 -5.88 7.89
CA ILE A 34 9.92 -5.25 7.31
C ILE A 34 9.85 -3.75 7.56
N VAL A 35 10.72 -3.25 8.41
CA VAL A 35 10.75 -1.84 8.80
C VAL A 35 11.75 -1.08 7.95
N TRP A 36 11.28 0.00 7.34
CA TRP A 36 12.09 0.94 6.57
C TRP A 36 12.29 2.25 7.31
N LYS A 37 13.53 2.69 7.41
CA LYS A 37 13.90 4.02 7.88
C LYS A 37 13.85 5.01 6.73
N LEU A 38 13.07 6.08 6.88
CA LEU A 38 12.88 7.09 5.85
C LEU A 38 13.80 8.30 6.10
N ASP A 39 14.63 8.64 5.14
CA ASP A 39 15.33 9.92 5.07
C ASP A 39 14.58 10.85 4.11
N LEU A 40 13.68 11.64 4.67
CA LEU A 40 12.84 12.55 3.90
C LEU A 40 13.63 13.71 3.27
N LYS A 41 14.81 14.04 3.82
CA LYS A 41 15.68 15.10 3.25
C LYS A 41 16.38 14.60 2.01
N LYS A 42 16.84 13.35 2.02
CA LYS A 42 17.51 12.70 0.88
C LYS A 42 16.55 11.98 -0.06
N ASN A 43 15.27 11.93 0.28
CA ASN A 43 14.25 11.18 -0.44
C ASN A 43 14.61 9.70 -0.63
N LYS A 44 15.12 9.06 0.43
CA LYS A 44 15.58 7.67 0.43
C LYS A 44 15.04 6.89 1.60
N ALA A 45 14.89 5.59 1.41
CA ALA A 45 14.56 4.63 2.46
C ALA A 45 15.62 3.54 2.55
N LYS A 46 15.91 3.09 3.77
CA LYS A 46 16.81 1.97 4.10
C LYS A 46 16.12 0.98 5.00
N LEU A 47 16.47 -0.28 4.89
CA LEU A 47 16.04 -1.30 5.85
C LEU A 47 16.57 -0.97 7.26
N GLN A 48 15.72 -1.09 8.28
CA GLN A 48 16.14 -0.89 9.67
C GLN A 48 17.00 -2.05 10.16
N ALA A 49 16.67 -3.28 9.76
CA ALA A 49 17.41 -4.51 10.06
C ALA A 49 17.77 -5.21 8.75
N PRO A 50 18.81 -4.74 8.04
CA PRO A 50 19.19 -5.35 6.76
C PRO A 50 19.87 -6.69 7.00
N THR A 51 19.63 -7.64 6.09
CA THR A 51 20.44 -8.85 5.97
C THR A 51 21.85 -8.52 5.50
N GLU A 52 22.78 -9.46 5.62
CA GLU A 52 24.16 -9.24 5.20
C GLU A 52 24.30 -8.75 3.75
N HIS A 53 23.49 -9.31 2.86
CA HIS A 53 23.48 -8.96 1.43
C HIS A 53 22.82 -7.60 1.13
N LEU A 54 22.03 -7.05 2.06
CA LEU A 54 21.27 -5.81 1.89
C LEU A 54 21.74 -4.65 2.77
N LYS A 55 22.94 -4.76 3.39
CA LYS A 55 23.48 -3.74 4.32
C LYS A 55 23.48 -2.32 3.74
N ASN A 56 23.75 -2.18 2.45
CA ASN A 56 23.84 -0.90 1.76
C ASN A 56 22.66 -0.64 0.82
N PHE A 57 21.60 -1.44 0.92
CA PHE A 57 20.45 -1.30 0.04
C PHE A 57 19.63 -0.07 0.42
N GLU A 58 19.47 0.83 -0.53
CA GLU A 58 18.64 2.02 -0.43
C GLU A 58 17.69 2.09 -1.62
N VAL A 59 16.49 2.59 -1.38
CA VAL A 59 15.51 2.87 -2.42
C VAL A 59 15.11 4.32 -2.40
N ALA A 60 14.80 4.89 -3.56
CA ALA A 60 14.19 6.21 -3.66
C ALA A 60 12.74 6.14 -3.16
N ILE A 61 12.33 7.16 -2.39
CA ILE A 61 10.95 7.29 -1.93
C ILE A 61 10.11 7.90 -3.06
N SER A 62 9.04 7.23 -3.45
CA SER A 62 8.07 7.72 -4.42
C SER A 62 6.65 7.57 -3.85
N PRO A 63 6.20 8.54 -3.03
CA PRO A 63 4.89 8.46 -2.38
C PRO A 63 3.75 8.60 -3.39
N PHE A 64 2.71 7.82 -3.20
CA PHE A 64 1.47 7.90 -3.95
C PHE A 64 0.27 7.58 -3.05
N LEU A 65 -0.93 7.80 -3.56
CA LEU A 65 -2.16 7.44 -2.86
C LEU A 65 -2.59 6.04 -3.33
N GLY A 66 -2.47 5.04 -2.46
CA GLY A 66 -2.84 3.65 -2.78
C GLY A 66 -4.35 3.47 -2.87
N CYS A 67 -5.10 4.14 -2.00
CA CYS A 67 -6.56 4.05 -1.97
C CYS A 67 -7.19 5.42 -2.24
N VAL A 68 -7.90 5.53 -3.36
CA VAL A 68 -8.65 6.72 -3.79
C VAL A 68 -9.95 6.25 -4.44
N GLY A 69 -11.07 6.65 -3.89
CA GLY A 69 -12.36 6.20 -4.42
C GLY A 69 -13.51 7.12 -4.04
N LEU A 70 -14.62 6.90 -4.70
CA LEU A 70 -15.92 7.49 -4.41
C LEU A 70 -16.86 6.42 -3.84
N ALA A 71 -18.02 6.84 -3.35
CA ALA A 71 -19.04 5.92 -2.88
C ALA A 71 -19.47 4.96 -4.01
N ALA A 72 -19.47 3.67 -3.71
CA ALA A 72 -19.95 2.64 -4.63
C ALA A 72 -21.44 2.87 -4.99
N PRO A 73 -21.94 2.30 -6.09
CA PRO A 73 -23.35 2.34 -6.43
C PRO A 73 -24.24 1.92 -5.26
N LYS A 74 -25.41 2.53 -5.14
CA LYS A 74 -26.37 2.22 -4.07
C LYS A 74 -26.64 0.72 -3.98
N GLY A 75 -26.57 0.19 -2.74
CA GLY A 75 -26.76 -1.24 -2.46
C GLY A 75 -25.50 -2.09 -2.60
N GLN A 76 -24.35 -1.51 -2.91
CA GLN A 76 -23.07 -2.21 -2.90
C GLN A 76 -22.30 -1.89 -1.64
N GLU A 77 -21.88 -2.92 -0.94
CA GLU A 77 -20.91 -2.85 0.16
C GLU A 77 -19.55 -3.32 -0.36
N VAL A 78 -18.54 -2.46 -0.22
CA VAL A 78 -17.19 -2.72 -0.74
C VAL A 78 -16.20 -2.74 0.40
N GLY A 79 -15.42 -3.81 0.48
CA GLY A 79 -14.35 -3.93 1.45
C GLY A 79 -13.23 -2.92 1.19
N THR A 80 -12.54 -2.49 2.24
CA THR A 80 -11.42 -1.53 2.12
C THR A 80 -10.23 -2.05 1.33
N GLY A 81 -10.13 -3.35 1.11
CA GLY A 81 -9.13 -4.02 0.29
C GLY A 81 -9.51 -4.14 -1.19
N ASP A 82 -10.73 -3.74 -1.57
CA ASP A 82 -11.25 -3.92 -2.92
C ASP A 82 -11.17 -2.62 -3.73
N ALA A 83 -11.27 -2.76 -5.04
CA ALA A 83 -11.37 -1.66 -5.99
C ALA A 83 -12.38 -2.00 -7.10
N GLY A 84 -12.94 -0.96 -7.69
CA GLY A 84 -13.91 -1.08 -8.77
C GLY A 84 -13.94 0.16 -9.66
N PRO A 85 -14.98 0.31 -10.52
CA PRO A 85 -15.10 1.49 -11.38
C PRO A 85 -15.18 2.82 -10.60
N PHE A 86 -15.57 2.76 -9.32
CA PHE A 86 -15.61 3.89 -8.39
C PHE A 86 -14.25 4.19 -7.73
N GLY A 87 -13.17 3.50 -8.10
CA GLY A 87 -11.88 3.53 -7.44
C GLY A 87 -11.79 2.54 -6.27
N GLY A 88 -11.08 2.90 -5.21
CA GLY A 88 -10.83 2.07 -4.04
C GLY A 88 -9.35 1.79 -3.83
N ASN A 89 -9.01 0.59 -3.40
CA ASN A 89 -7.64 0.16 -3.10
C ASN A 89 -6.89 -0.25 -4.38
N MET A 90 -6.63 0.71 -5.24
CA MET A 90 -6.03 0.47 -6.55
C MET A 90 -4.52 0.25 -6.52
N ASP A 91 -3.85 0.72 -5.47
CA ASP A 91 -2.38 0.69 -5.33
C ASP A 91 -1.61 1.13 -6.59
N PHE A 92 -2.20 2.10 -7.30
CA PHE A 92 -1.66 2.58 -8.57
C PHE A 92 -0.65 3.70 -8.36
N ASN A 93 0.62 3.43 -8.57
CA ASN A 93 1.74 4.33 -8.27
C ASN A 93 1.77 5.62 -9.10
N ARG A 94 0.93 5.74 -10.14
CA ARG A 94 0.77 6.98 -10.91
C ARG A 94 -0.14 7.99 -10.24
N ILE A 95 -0.88 7.61 -9.19
CA ILE A 95 -1.66 8.54 -8.37
C ILE A 95 -0.73 9.26 -7.38
N ALA A 96 0.26 9.92 -7.92
CA ALA A 96 1.30 10.64 -7.21
C ALA A 96 1.03 12.17 -7.24
N LYS A 97 2.00 12.96 -6.76
CA LYS A 97 1.92 14.43 -6.80
C LYS A 97 1.61 14.93 -8.22
N ASN A 98 0.64 15.85 -8.33
CA ASN A 98 0.14 16.46 -9.57
C ASN A 98 -0.64 15.51 -10.49
N ALA A 99 -0.99 14.31 -10.06
CA ALA A 99 -1.91 13.46 -10.80
C ALA A 99 -3.35 13.97 -10.68
N SER A 100 -4.11 13.87 -11.76
CA SER A 100 -5.56 14.03 -11.77
C SER A 100 -6.21 12.66 -11.90
N VAL A 101 -7.19 12.38 -11.04
CA VAL A 101 -7.93 11.13 -11.04
C VAL A 101 -9.38 11.43 -11.40
N TYR A 102 -9.92 10.76 -12.41
CA TYR A 102 -11.29 10.88 -12.85
C TYR A 102 -12.04 9.59 -12.53
N LEU A 103 -13.06 9.70 -11.68
CA LEU A 103 -13.88 8.58 -11.27
C LEU A 103 -15.35 8.88 -11.55
N PRO A 104 -16.15 7.90 -11.98
CA PRO A 104 -17.58 8.06 -12.17
C PRO A 104 -18.30 8.25 -10.86
N VAL A 105 -19.23 9.21 -10.80
CA VAL A 105 -20.10 9.46 -9.64
C VAL A 105 -21.36 8.64 -9.79
N TYR A 106 -21.60 7.71 -8.89
CA TYR A 106 -22.79 6.84 -8.90
C TYR A 106 -23.92 7.34 -8.02
N ASN A 107 -23.60 8.17 -7.03
CA ASN A 107 -24.58 8.69 -6.08
C ASN A 107 -24.68 10.20 -6.21
N ILE A 108 -25.79 10.69 -6.76
CA ILE A 108 -26.06 12.12 -6.89
C ILE A 108 -26.49 12.67 -5.52
N GLY A 109 -25.93 13.81 -5.12
CA GLY A 109 -26.35 14.54 -3.91
C GLY A 109 -25.60 14.17 -2.63
N TRP A 110 -24.50 13.45 -2.69
CA TRP A 110 -23.56 13.34 -1.58
C TRP A 110 -22.50 14.45 -1.68
N PRO A 111 -22.18 15.11 -0.56
CA PRO A 111 -21.16 16.14 -0.52
C PRO A 111 -19.76 15.58 -0.79
#